data_7d0a908ebcee6132c23d47b1d5271325
#
_entry.id   7d0a908ebcee6132c23d47b1d5271325
#
_cell.length_a   1.000
_cell.length_b   1.000
_cell.length_c   1.000
_cell.angle_alpha   90.00
_cell.angle_beta   90.00
_cell.angle_gamma   90.00
#
_symmetry.space_group_name_H-M   'P 1'
#
loop_
_entity.id
_entity.type
_entity.pdbx_description
1 polymer ?
#
loop_
_entity_poly.entity_id
_entity_poly.type
_entity_poly.pdbx_seq_one_letter_code
_entity_poly.pdbx_strand_id
1 'polypeptide(L)'
;MDIAEELAGLEAAFDHTAVAAPRIRDLLPIYRDLLGGAYLGGGDNVVNGYRTLQLRYANGSKIELMEPLAGSSFFDSFFGLTRGRGGVHHLNFHVTDIEAAVDALRGRGYRLFGLNLAEPRWREVFLHPKEAHGVLVQLAQPGPRATEPVPSLDDLLAGRGRRGNGVPSP
;
A
#
# COMPACT_ATOMS: atom_id res chain seq x y z
N MET A 1 -8.76 30.24 -12.61
CA MET A 1 -8.87 29.42 -11.39
C MET A 1 -7.50 28.81 -11.17
N ASP A 2 -6.84 29.10 -10.07
CA ASP A 2 -5.48 28.60 -9.79
C ASP A 2 -5.57 27.13 -9.42
N ILE A 3 -4.75 26.30 -10.07
CA ILE A 3 -4.69 24.85 -9.79
C ILE A 3 -4.38 24.57 -8.30
N ALA A 4 -3.65 25.49 -7.64
CA ALA A 4 -3.35 25.39 -6.22
C ALA A 4 -4.59 25.57 -5.32
N GLU A 5 -5.54 26.43 -5.70
CA GLU A 5 -6.82 26.61 -4.97
C GLU A 5 -7.75 25.41 -5.14
N GLU A 6 -7.75 24.78 -6.33
CA GLU A 6 -8.56 23.57 -6.57
C GLU A 6 -8.01 22.32 -5.90
N LEU A 7 -6.71 22.26 -5.61
CA LEU A 7 -6.06 21.14 -4.92
C LEU A 7 -6.04 21.30 -3.40
N ALA A 8 -6.45 22.42 -2.86
CA ALA A 8 -6.45 22.69 -1.41
C ALA A 8 -7.28 21.68 -0.59
N GLY A 9 -8.18 20.93 -1.22
CA GLY A 9 -8.96 19.88 -0.55
C GLY A 9 -8.34 18.50 -0.51
N LEU A 10 -7.27 18.23 -1.30
CA LEU A 10 -6.68 16.89 -1.33
C LEU A 10 -5.58 16.69 -0.31
N GLU A 11 -4.81 17.71 0.06
CA GLU A 11 -3.67 17.66 1.01
C GLU A 11 -2.92 16.32 0.99
N ALA A 12 -2.64 15.82 -0.22
CA ALA A 12 -2.08 14.50 -0.40
C ALA A 12 -0.59 14.50 -0.07
N ALA A 13 -0.19 13.68 0.91
CA ALA A 13 1.19 13.47 1.30
C ALA A 13 1.68 12.11 0.82
N PHE A 14 2.79 12.07 0.09
CA PHE A 14 3.40 10.79 -0.30
C PHE A 14 3.79 9.99 0.95
N ASP A 15 3.38 8.72 1.01
CA ASP A 15 3.68 7.84 2.13
C ASP A 15 4.70 6.76 1.77
N HIS A 16 4.44 5.94 0.76
CA HIS A 16 5.35 4.88 0.34
C HIS A 16 5.19 4.46 -1.11
N THR A 17 6.20 3.72 -1.58
CA THR A 17 6.12 2.91 -2.79
C THR A 17 5.96 1.45 -2.39
N ALA A 18 5.01 0.74 -3.00
CA ALA A 18 4.85 -0.69 -2.82
C ALA A 18 5.54 -1.48 -3.93
N VAL A 19 6.24 -2.54 -3.53
CA VAL A 19 6.89 -3.50 -4.43
C VAL A 19 6.34 -4.88 -4.14
N ALA A 20 5.74 -5.52 -5.15
CA ALA A 20 5.22 -6.87 -5.02
C ALA A 20 6.12 -7.89 -5.72
N ALA A 21 6.31 -9.03 -5.07
CA ALA A 21 7.03 -10.18 -5.61
C ALA A 21 6.34 -11.49 -5.18
N PRO A 22 6.64 -12.63 -5.83
CA PRO A 22 6.10 -13.92 -5.41
C PRO A 22 6.43 -14.27 -3.95
N ARG A 23 7.57 -13.78 -3.43
CA ARG A 23 7.96 -13.93 -2.02
C ARG A 23 8.69 -12.68 -1.52
N ILE A 24 8.26 -12.14 -0.40
CA ILE A 24 8.93 -11.00 0.27
C ILE A 24 10.39 -11.33 0.60
N ARG A 25 10.68 -12.59 0.96
CA ARG A 25 12.05 -13.04 1.28
C ARG A 25 13.04 -12.78 0.15
N ASP A 26 12.59 -12.80 -1.10
CA ASP A 26 13.45 -12.55 -2.26
C ASP A 26 13.83 -11.07 -2.42
N LEU A 27 13.06 -10.16 -1.81
CA LEU A 27 13.28 -8.72 -1.82
C LEU A 27 14.19 -8.23 -0.68
N LEU A 28 14.23 -8.96 0.45
CA LEU A 28 14.96 -8.53 1.66
C LEU A 28 16.47 -8.31 1.44
N PRO A 29 17.20 -9.13 0.66
CA PRO A 29 18.63 -8.90 0.43
C PRO A 29 18.92 -7.51 -0.17
N ILE A 30 18.02 -6.98 -0.99
CA ILE A 30 18.16 -5.65 -1.59
C ILE A 30 17.62 -4.58 -0.65
N TYR A 31 16.33 -4.65 -0.34
CA TYR A 31 15.62 -3.53 0.31
C TYR A 31 15.97 -3.38 1.79
N ARG A 32 16.27 -4.48 2.49
CA ARG A 32 16.68 -4.46 3.90
C ARG A 32 18.20 -4.44 4.04
N ASP A 33 18.86 -5.47 3.49
CA ASP A 33 20.27 -5.73 3.83
C ASP A 33 21.23 -4.80 3.11
N LEU A 34 21.04 -4.59 1.80
CA LEU A 34 21.90 -3.71 1.00
C LEU A 34 21.55 -2.23 1.18
N LEU A 35 20.27 -1.88 1.14
CA LEU A 35 19.79 -0.49 1.19
C LEU A 35 19.51 0.01 2.61
N GLY A 36 19.62 -0.83 3.64
CA GLY A 36 19.50 -0.44 5.04
C GLY A 36 18.08 -0.17 5.51
N GLY A 37 17.08 -0.81 4.90
CA GLY A 37 15.68 -0.69 5.33
C GLY A 37 15.45 -1.32 6.70
N ALA A 38 15.03 -0.52 7.68
CA ALA A 38 14.65 -1.01 9.02
C ALA A 38 13.20 -1.49 9.01
N TYR A 39 12.95 -2.69 9.54
CA TYR A 39 11.60 -3.24 9.66
C TYR A 39 10.72 -2.35 10.55
N LEU A 40 9.59 -1.92 10.00
CA LEU A 40 8.63 -1.06 10.66
C LEU A 40 7.39 -1.82 11.16
N GLY A 41 6.94 -2.78 10.37
CA GLY A 41 5.74 -3.57 10.67
C GLY A 41 5.24 -4.31 9.44
N GLY A 42 4.15 -5.03 9.61
CA GLY A 42 3.49 -5.75 8.53
C GLY A 42 2.38 -6.67 9.05
N GLY A 43 1.70 -7.32 8.13
CA GLY A 43 0.60 -8.22 8.45
C GLY A 43 0.03 -8.94 7.23
N ASP A 44 -0.91 -9.85 7.51
CA ASP A 44 -1.64 -10.60 6.49
C ASP A 44 -3.03 -9.99 6.30
N ASN A 45 -3.31 -9.49 5.09
CA ASN A 45 -4.67 -9.20 4.65
C ASN A 45 -5.31 -10.51 4.18
N VAL A 46 -6.00 -11.19 5.09
CA VAL A 46 -6.63 -12.48 4.79
C VAL A 46 -7.88 -12.34 3.92
N VAL A 47 -8.47 -11.16 3.86
CA VAL A 47 -9.66 -10.89 3.04
C VAL A 47 -9.26 -10.80 1.56
N ASN A 48 -8.20 -10.06 1.26
CA ASN A 48 -7.71 -9.88 -0.10
C ASN A 48 -6.64 -10.90 -0.49
N GLY A 49 -6.05 -11.61 0.48
CA GLY A 49 -5.11 -12.69 0.24
C GLY A 49 -3.67 -12.24 -0.04
N TYR A 50 -3.18 -11.22 0.64
CA TYR A 50 -1.79 -10.80 0.53
C TYR A 50 -1.16 -10.48 1.89
N ARG A 51 0.17 -10.53 1.93
CA ARG A 51 1.00 -10.08 3.06
C ARG A 51 1.69 -8.80 2.70
N THR A 52 1.84 -7.91 3.68
CA THR A 52 2.65 -6.70 3.59
C THR A 52 3.76 -6.69 4.63
N LEU A 53 4.85 -6.00 4.29
CA LEU A 53 5.98 -5.70 5.16
C LEU A 53 6.49 -4.30 4.83
N GLN A 54 6.54 -3.41 5.83
CA GLN A 54 7.07 -2.06 5.62
C GLN A 54 8.49 -1.92 6.14
N LEU A 55 9.32 -1.27 5.34
CA LEU A 55 10.67 -0.85 5.68
C LEU A 55 10.74 0.68 5.71
N ARG A 56 11.47 1.22 6.70
CA ARG A 56 11.79 2.64 6.81
C ARG A 56 13.30 2.85 6.60
N TYR A 57 13.64 3.88 5.85
CA TYR A 57 15.02 4.30 5.60
C TYR A 57 15.43 5.48 6.46
N ALA A 58 16.72 5.79 6.50
CA ALA A 58 17.30 6.82 7.36
C ALA A 58 16.71 8.23 7.13
N ASN A 59 16.27 8.53 5.91
CA ASN A 59 15.62 9.80 5.56
C ASN A 59 14.11 9.83 5.88
N GLY A 60 13.57 8.78 6.51
CA GLY A 60 12.14 8.64 6.82
C GLY A 60 11.27 8.09 5.70
N SER A 61 11.80 7.92 4.47
CA SER A 61 11.04 7.30 3.39
C SER A 61 10.70 5.84 3.68
N LYS A 62 9.63 5.34 3.06
CA LYS A 62 9.15 3.98 3.27
C LYS A 62 9.00 3.22 1.96
N ILE A 63 9.27 1.92 2.03
CA ILE A 63 8.89 0.96 1.00
C ILE A 63 8.03 -0.13 1.65
N GLU A 64 6.93 -0.46 1.01
CA GLU A 64 6.12 -1.62 1.34
C GLU A 64 6.49 -2.79 0.43
N LEU A 65 6.79 -3.94 1.01
CA LEU A 65 7.01 -5.18 0.29
C LEU A 65 5.75 -6.04 0.40
N MET A 66 5.33 -6.65 -0.71
CA MET A 66 4.08 -7.42 -0.79
C MET A 66 4.31 -8.80 -1.41
N GLU A 67 3.57 -9.78 -0.90
CA GLU A 67 3.50 -11.13 -1.49
C GLU A 67 2.08 -11.68 -1.41
N PRO A 68 1.66 -12.60 -2.31
CA PRO A 68 0.39 -13.31 -2.16
C PRO A 68 0.45 -14.28 -0.98
N LEU A 69 -0.67 -14.44 -0.28
CA LEU A 69 -0.86 -15.57 0.64
C LEU A 69 -1.07 -16.87 -0.15
N ALA A 70 -0.82 -18.00 0.48
CA ALA A 70 -0.95 -19.31 -0.16
C ALA A 70 -2.36 -19.49 -0.76
N GLY A 71 -2.41 -19.83 -2.05
CA GLY A 71 -3.65 -20.03 -2.80
C GLY A 71 -4.38 -18.74 -3.23
N SER A 72 -3.80 -17.58 -2.99
CA SER A 72 -4.39 -16.30 -3.41
C SER A 72 -4.09 -16.00 -4.88
N SER A 73 -5.09 -15.47 -5.58
CA SER A 73 -4.99 -14.93 -6.95
C SER A 73 -4.85 -13.41 -7.01
N PHE A 74 -4.67 -12.74 -5.87
CA PHE A 74 -4.68 -11.28 -5.78
C PHE A 74 -3.71 -10.59 -6.74
N PHE A 75 -2.51 -11.16 -6.90
CA PHE A 75 -1.46 -10.61 -7.78
C PHE A 75 -1.39 -11.27 -9.16
N ASP A 76 -2.27 -12.20 -9.53
CA ASP A 76 -2.15 -12.96 -10.78
C ASP A 76 -2.06 -12.07 -12.02
N SER A 77 -2.93 -11.08 -12.12
CA SER A 77 -2.90 -10.11 -13.24
C SER A 77 -1.61 -9.29 -13.26
N PHE A 78 -1.13 -8.86 -12.09
CA PHE A 78 0.11 -8.10 -11.97
C PHE A 78 1.33 -8.95 -12.35
N PHE A 79 1.40 -10.18 -11.86
CA PHE A 79 2.48 -11.11 -12.22
C PHE A 79 2.41 -11.54 -13.67
N GLY A 80 1.22 -11.63 -14.26
CA GLY A 80 1.06 -11.83 -15.71
C GLY A 80 1.75 -10.73 -16.51
N LEU A 81 1.54 -9.47 -16.15
CA LEU A 81 2.17 -8.31 -16.79
C LEU A 81 3.70 -8.26 -16.57
N THR A 82 4.18 -8.65 -15.40
CA THR A 82 5.60 -8.61 -15.04
C THR A 82 6.35 -9.92 -15.32
N ARG A 83 5.71 -10.85 -16.03
CA ARG A 83 6.26 -12.18 -16.36
C ARG A 83 6.73 -12.95 -15.10
N GLY A 84 5.94 -12.86 -14.02
CA GLY A 84 6.21 -13.53 -12.75
C GLY A 84 7.31 -12.91 -11.89
N ARG A 85 7.96 -11.84 -12.33
CA ARG A 85 9.10 -11.26 -11.60
C ARG A 85 8.70 -10.29 -10.49
N GLY A 86 7.47 -9.75 -10.54
CA GLY A 86 7.06 -8.67 -9.67
C GLY A 86 7.61 -7.31 -10.12
N GLY A 87 7.60 -6.32 -9.23
CA GLY A 87 8.03 -4.96 -9.49
C GLY A 87 7.26 -3.94 -8.66
N VAL A 88 7.35 -2.67 -9.02
CA VAL A 88 6.54 -1.61 -8.39
C VAL A 88 5.07 -1.89 -8.65
N HIS A 89 4.29 -1.99 -7.57
CA HIS A 89 2.86 -2.29 -7.62
C HIS A 89 2.04 -1.00 -7.55
N HIS A 90 2.29 -0.13 -6.57
CA HIS A 90 1.56 1.14 -6.43
C HIS A 90 2.38 2.21 -5.72
N LEU A 91 1.91 3.44 -5.85
CA LEU A 91 2.30 4.58 -5.04
C LEU A 91 1.18 4.89 -4.06
N ASN A 92 1.50 5.07 -2.79
CA ASN A 92 0.53 5.43 -1.76
C ASN A 92 0.69 6.90 -1.35
N PHE A 93 -0.44 7.60 -1.29
CA PHE A 93 -0.55 8.94 -0.74
C PHE A 93 -1.58 8.97 0.38
N HIS A 94 -1.24 9.55 1.50
CA HIS A 94 -2.19 9.81 2.57
C HIS A 94 -2.96 11.11 2.29
N VAL A 95 -4.25 11.07 2.56
CA VAL A 95 -5.15 12.23 2.51
C VAL A 95 -5.83 12.40 3.86
N THR A 96 -6.23 13.61 4.18
CA THR A 96 -6.91 13.94 5.45
C THR A 96 -8.39 13.55 5.41
N ASP A 97 -9.01 13.61 4.22
CA ASP A 97 -10.41 13.26 3.98
C ASP A 97 -10.54 12.50 2.67
N ILE A 98 -10.77 11.19 2.77
CA ILE A 98 -10.87 10.30 1.60
C ILE A 98 -12.14 10.56 0.78
N GLU A 99 -13.24 10.95 1.42
CA GLU A 99 -14.51 11.20 0.74
C GLU A 99 -14.42 12.48 -0.08
N ALA A 100 -13.84 13.55 0.49
CA ALA A 100 -13.54 14.78 -0.24
C ALA A 100 -12.57 14.54 -1.41
N ALA A 101 -11.55 13.69 -1.22
CA ALA A 101 -10.62 13.31 -2.28
C ALA A 101 -11.32 12.55 -3.42
N VAL A 102 -12.21 11.64 -3.10
CA VAL A 102 -13.03 10.90 -4.07
C VAL A 102 -13.89 11.85 -4.89
N ASP A 103 -14.59 12.76 -4.23
CA ASP A 103 -15.48 13.73 -4.88
C ASP A 103 -14.70 14.68 -5.80
N ALA A 104 -13.55 15.17 -5.34
CA ALA A 104 -12.68 16.04 -6.12
C ALA A 104 -12.14 15.35 -7.38
N LEU A 105 -11.74 14.09 -7.30
CA LEU A 105 -11.23 13.33 -8.43
C LEU A 105 -12.34 12.96 -9.42
N ARG A 106 -13.50 12.52 -8.90
CA ARG A 106 -14.68 12.22 -9.75
C ARG A 106 -15.18 13.46 -10.48
N GLY A 107 -15.23 14.60 -9.79
CA GLY A 107 -15.60 15.89 -10.37
C GLY A 107 -14.69 16.31 -11.55
N ARG A 108 -13.46 15.83 -11.58
CA ARG A 108 -12.51 16.00 -12.70
C ARG A 108 -12.58 14.90 -13.76
N GLY A 109 -13.47 13.94 -13.60
CA GLY A 109 -13.68 12.85 -14.58
C GLY A 109 -12.72 11.67 -14.43
N TYR A 110 -11.93 11.59 -13.35
CA TYR A 110 -11.06 10.44 -13.12
C TYR A 110 -11.84 9.20 -12.71
N ARG A 111 -11.43 8.04 -13.23
CA ARG A 111 -12.00 6.74 -12.86
C ARG A 111 -11.30 6.19 -11.63
N LEU A 112 -12.09 5.99 -10.58
CA LEU A 112 -11.65 5.41 -9.31
C LEU A 112 -12.23 4.00 -9.17
N PHE A 113 -11.53 3.15 -8.41
CA PHE A 113 -12.01 1.82 -8.07
C PHE A 113 -11.53 1.41 -6.67
N GLY A 114 -12.07 0.30 -6.15
CA GLY A 114 -11.67 -0.25 -4.86
C GLY A 114 -11.93 0.67 -3.67
N LEU A 115 -12.94 1.56 -3.77
CA LEU A 115 -13.32 2.41 -2.63
C LEU A 115 -13.73 1.54 -1.44
N ASN A 116 -13.01 1.67 -0.34
CA ASN A 116 -13.29 1.01 0.92
C ASN A 116 -13.36 2.05 2.05
N LEU A 117 -14.55 2.28 2.58
CA LEU A 117 -14.80 3.16 3.73
C LEU A 117 -15.15 2.36 5.00
N ALA A 118 -15.29 1.02 4.88
CA ALA A 118 -15.78 0.18 5.96
C ALA A 118 -14.73 -0.10 7.05
N GLU A 119 -13.42 0.01 6.72
CA GLU A 119 -12.34 -0.19 7.69
C GLU A 119 -11.93 1.16 8.32
N PRO A 120 -12.31 1.42 9.57
CA PRO A 120 -12.05 2.73 10.20
C PRO A 120 -10.56 3.06 10.35
N ARG A 121 -9.69 2.05 10.37
CA ARG A 121 -8.23 2.25 10.52
C ARG A 121 -7.53 2.49 9.19
N TRP A 122 -8.20 2.18 8.06
CA TRP A 122 -7.63 2.34 6.73
C TRP A 122 -8.73 2.46 5.68
N ARG A 123 -9.10 3.68 5.35
CA ARG A 123 -10.00 3.97 4.24
C ARG A 123 -9.17 4.21 3.00
N GLU A 124 -9.60 3.69 1.87
CA GLU A 124 -8.77 3.78 0.66
C GLU A 124 -9.59 3.85 -0.62
N VAL A 125 -8.97 4.35 -1.67
CA VAL A 125 -9.45 4.32 -3.05
C VAL A 125 -8.26 4.28 -3.99
N PHE A 126 -8.46 3.73 -5.17
CA PHE A 126 -7.42 3.64 -6.19
C PHE A 126 -7.78 4.44 -7.43
N LEU A 127 -6.81 5.21 -7.93
CA LEU A 127 -6.84 5.80 -9.26
C LEU A 127 -6.33 4.75 -10.25
N HIS A 128 -7.14 4.50 -11.30
CA HIS A 128 -6.83 3.45 -12.26
C HIS A 128 -5.54 3.76 -13.03
N PRO A 129 -4.66 2.76 -13.31
CA PRO A 129 -3.40 2.99 -14.04
C PRO A 129 -3.55 3.70 -15.39
N LYS A 130 -4.68 3.52 -16.08
CA LYS A 130 -4.97 4.23 -17.34
C LYS A 130 -5.11 5.74 -17.16
N GLU A 131 -5.47 6.20 -15.96
CA GLU A 131 -5.58 7.63 -15.63
C GLU A 131 -4.23 8.22 -15.19
N ALA A 132 -3.32 7.39 -14.72
CA ALA A 132 -2.03 7.78 -14.15
C ALA A 132 -0.84 7.21 -14.95
N HIS A 133 -0.95 7.15 -16.27
CA HIS A 133 0.12 6.73 -17.18
C HIS A 133 0.78 5.39 -16.84
N GLY A 134 -0.02 4.41 -16.44
CA GLY A 134 0.44 3.06 -16.10
C GLY A 134 0.76 2.84 -14.63
N VAL A 135 0.64 3.85 -13.78
CA VAL A 135 0.90 3.75 -12.34
C VAL A 135 -0.41 3.53 -11.59
N LEU A 136 -0.47 2.52 -10.73
CA LEU A 136 -1.54 2.39 -9.76
C LEU A 136 -1.29 3.37 -8.61
N VAL A 137 -2.20 4.31 -8.38
CA VAL A 137 -2.11 5.27 -7.28
C VAL A 137 -3.17 4.95 -6.25
N GLN A 138 -2.72 4.71 -5.02
CA GLN A 138 -3.57 4.52 -3.85
C GLN A 138 -3.68 5.84 -3.08
N LEU A 139 -4.89 6.27 -2.79
CA LEU A 139 -5.14 7.29 -1.78
C LEU A 139 -5.66 6.59 -0.54
N ALA A 140 -5.10 6.90 0.61
CA ALA A 140 -5.48 6.31 1.87
C ALA A 140 -5.68 7.38 2.96
N GLN A 141 -6.69 7.18 3.78
CA GLN A 141 -6.88 7.92 5.01
C GLN A 141 -6.60 6.97 6.18
N PRO A 142 -5.41 7.05 6.81
CA PRO A 142 -5.12 6.26 7.98
C PRO A 142 -5.99 6.72 9.16
N GLY A 143 -6.53 5.76 9.88
CA GLY A 143 -7.26 5.98 11.12
C GLY A 143 -6.38 5.80 12.36
N PRO A 144 -6.99 5.58 13.54
CA PRO A 144 -6.26 5.36 14.78
C PRO A 144 -5.31 4.17 14.67
N ARG A 145 -4.11 4.34 15.25
CA ARG A 145 -3.12 3.27 15.29
C ARG A 145 -3.64 2.04 16.03
N ALA A 146 -3.29 0.88 15.52
CA ALA A 146 -3.54 -0.36 16.23
C ALA A 146 -2.75 -0.39 17.55
N THR A 147 -3.39 -0.85 18.61
CA THR A 147 -2.77 -0.97 19.95
C THR A 147 -2.04 -2.28 20.14
N GLU A 148 -2.26 -3.26 19.24
CA GLU A 148 -1.61 -4.55 19.35
C GLU A 148 -0.13 -4.45 18.99
N PRO A 149 0.73 -5.28 19.61
CA PRO A 149 2.16 -5.31 19.32
C PRO A 149 2.43 -5.62 17.83
N VAL A 150 3.42 -4.97 17.26
CA VAL A 150 3.91 -5.31 15.92
C VAL A 150 4.56 -6.70 15.98
N PRO A 151 4.21 -7.65 15.09
CA PRO A 151 4.87 -8.95 15.06
C PRO A 151 6.37 -8.79 14.75
N SER A 152 7.19 -9.71 15.24
CA SER A 152 8.58 -9.74 14.80
C SER A 152 8.67 -10.04 13.29
N LEU A 153 9.76 -9.64 12.67
CA LEU A 153 9.98 -9.95 11.25
C LEU A 153 9.93 -11.47 10.99
N ASP A 154 10.54 -12.26 11.88
CA ASP A 154 10.56 -13.72 11.74
C ASP A 154 9.16 -14.32 11.89
N ASP A 155 8.34 -13.80 12.80
CA ASP A 155 6.96 -14.25 12.95
C ASP A 155 6.12 -13.89 11.73
N LEU A 156 6.27 -12.66 11.20
CA LEU A 156 5.60 -12.25 9.99
C LEU A 156 5.95 -13.17 8.82
N LEU A 157 7.25 -13.40 8.58
CA LEU A 157 7.74 -14.23 7.47
C LEU A 157 7.40 -15.73 7.65
N ALA A 158 7.15 -16.17 8.87
CA ALA A 158 6.69 -17.51 9.18
C ALA A 158 5.16 -17.68 9.12
N GLY A 159 4.41 -16.62 8.73
CA GLY A 159 2.95 -16.66 8.69
C GLY A 159 2.30 -16.59 10.06
N ARG A 160 3.04 -16.18 11.08
CA ARG A 160 2.55 -15.94 12.45
C ARG A 160 2.31 -14.44 12.70
N GLY A 161 2.25 -13.65 11.64
CA GLY A 161 1.94 -12.23 11.70
C GLY A 161 0.49 -11.96 12.08
N ARG A 162 0.15 -10.66 12.22
CA ARG A 162 -1.24 -10.25 12.41
C ARG A 162 -2.07 -10.69 11.23
N ARG A 163 -3.27 -11.18 11.53
CA ARG A 163 -4.30 -11.48 10.54
C ARG A 163 -5.43 -10.47 10.68
N GLY A 164 -5.74 -9.78 9.62
CA GLY A 164 -6.79 -8.77 9.59
C GLY A 164 -7.03 -8.28 8.19
N ASN A 165 -7.49 -7.06 8.06
CA ASN A 165 -7.68 -6.42 6.74
C ASN A 165 -6.36 -5.89 6.15
N GLY A 166 -5.22 -6.30 6.68
CA GLY A 166 -3.90 -6.01 6.13
C GLY A 166 -3.48 -4.54 6.23
N VAL A 167 -4.03 -3.82 7.21
CA VAL A 167 -3.62 -2.44 7.43
C VAL A 167 -2.22 -2.44 8.02
N PRO A 168 -1.20 -1.91 7.31
CA PRO A 168 0.10 -1.69 7.91
C PRO A 168 -0.09 -0.71 9.08
N SER A 169 0.51 -1.01 10.23
CA SER A 169 0.63 0.02 11.26
C SER A 169 1.66 1.04 10.77
N PRO A 170 1.32 2.32 10.70
CA PRO A 170 2.27 3.36 10.34
C PRO A 170 3.37 3.51 11.37
#